data_bdbd064c035c9c1cf1afe16cbe82e1fd
#
_entry.id   bdbd064c035c9c1cf1afe16cbe82e1fd
#
_cell.length_a   1.000
_cell.length_b   1.000
_cell.length_c   1.000
_cell.angle_alpha   90.00
_cell.angle_beta   90.00
_cell.angle_gamma   90.00
#
_symmetry.space_group_name_H-M   'P 1'
#
loop_
_entity.id
_entity.type
_entity.pdbx_description
1 polymer ?
#
loop_
_entity_poly.entity_id
_entity_poly.type
_entity_poly.pdbx_seq_one_letter_code
_entity_poly.pdbx_strand_id
1 'polypeptide(L)'
;GAFSDGKYNITNDFGGTLYEYIGRDQAINLMKYVDTINTSHGGEETHMYSTAGTKFKTLCMQNKLKLLDASVRHLGTDINYVVLENMYNEFDKMKEI
;
A
#
# COMPACT_ATOMS: atom_id res chain seq x y z
N GLY A 1 2.42 -0.69 -11.83
CA GLY A 1 2.80 -1.75 -12.74
C GLY A 1 4.15 -2.37 -12.42
N ALA A 2 4.54 -3.35 -13.22
CA ALA A 2 5.77 -4.13 -12.97
C ALA A 2 7.05 -3.28 -13.02
N PHE A 3 7.01 -2.18 -13.73
CA PHE A 3 8.16 -1.27 -13.90
C PHE A 3 7.97 0.05 -13.14
N SER A 4 7.16 0.05 -12.11
CA SER A 4 6.94 1.21 -11.25
C SER A 4 7.96 1.28 -10.13
N ASP A 5 7.96 2.41 -9.39
CA ASP A 5 8.79 2.58 -8.19
C ASP A 5 8.28 1.79 -6.98
N GLY A 6 7.19 1.08 -7.10
CA GLY A 6 6.67 0.18 -6.07
C GLY A 6 6.13 0.87 -4.83
N LYS A 7 5.52 2.02 -4.98
CA LYS A 7 4.82 2.69 -3.88
C LYS A 7 3.36 2.26 -3.85
N TYR A 8 2.94 1.66 -2.73
CA TYR A 8 1.58 1.18 -2.53
C TYR A 8 0.92 2.00 -1.43
N ASN A 9 -0.07 2.80 -1.81
CA ASN A 9 -0.76 3.72 -0.90
C ASN A 9 -1.91 3.00 -0.19
N ILE A 10 -1.93 3.10 1.13
CA ILE A 10 -3.01 2.56 1.98
C ILE A 10 -3.72 3.75 2.59
N THR A 11 -4.61 4.36 1.82
CA THR A 11 -5.33 5.56 2.23
C THR A 11 -6.54 5.79 1.34
N ASN A 12 -7.56 6.47 1.88
CA ASN A 12 -8.70 6.99 1.12
C ASN A 12 -8.49 8.44 0.67
N ASP A 13 -7.42 9.11 1.13
CA ASP A 13 -7.28 10.56 0.95
C ASP A 13 -6.66 10.94 -0.38
N PHE A 14 -6.03 9.99 -1.09
CA PHE A 14 -5.49 10.20 -2.43
C PHE A 14 -5.29 8.86 -3.12
N GLY A 15 -5.05 8.88 -4.43
CA GLY A 15 -4.72 7.68 -5.20
C GLY A 15 -5.91 6.88 -5.70
N GLY A 16 -7.13 7.35 -5.50
CA GLY A 16 -8.32 6.69 -6.00
C GLY A 16 -9.55 6.92 -5.13
N THR A 17 -10.68 6.38 -5.58
CA THR A 17 -11.99 6.62 -4.97
C THR A 17 -12.76 5.34 -4.68
N LEU A 18 -12.06 4.23 -4.40
CA LEU A 18 -12.67 2.95 -4.10
C LEU A 18 -13.69 3.05 -2.95
N TYR A 19 -13.39 3.91 -1.97
CA TYR A 19 -14.27 4.14 -0.82
C TYR A 19 -15.69 4.62 -1.21
N GLU A 20 -15.85 5.23 -2.38
CA GLU A 20 -17.16 5.67 -2.86
C GLU A 20 -18.07 4.48 -3.21
N TYR A 21 -17.48 3.34 -3.51
CA TYR A 21 -18.21 2.13 -3.90
C TYR A 21 -18.43 1.15 -2.74
N ILE A 22 -17.47 1.00 -1.85
CA ILE A 22 -17.52 -0.02 -0.79
C ILE A 22 -17.41 0.54 0.63
N GLY A 23 -17.33 1.87 0.76
CA GLY A 23 -17.17 2.53 2.07
C GLY A 23 -15.71 2.64 2.49
N ARG A 24 -15.43 3.59 3.40
CA ARG A 24 -14.07 3.93 3.81
C ARG A 24 -13.37 2.79 4.55
N ASP A 25 -14.06 2.14 5.48
CA ASP A 25 -13.46 1.07 6.27
C ASP A 25 -13.17 -0.16 5.42
N GLN A 26 -14.08 -0.55 4.54
CA GLN A 26 -13.88 -1.68 3.64
C GLN A 26 -12.77 -1.41 2.62
N ALA A 27 -12.67 -0.18 2.13
CA ALA A 27 -11.58 0.20 1.21
C ALA A 27 -10.22 0.05 1.89
N ILE A 28 -10.05 0.55 3.11
CA ILE A 28 -8.80 0.41 3.87
C ILE A 28 -8.51 -1.07 4.16
N ASN A 29 -9.51 -1.85 4.56
CA ASN A 29 -9.32 -3.27 4.83
C ASN A 29 -8.84 -4.03 3.58
N LEU A 30 -9.39 -3.69 2.42
CA LEU A 30 -8.96 -4.30 1.16
C LEU A 30 -7.52 -3.92 0.80
N MET A 31 -7.16 -2.65 0.98
CA MET A 31 -5.79 -2.19 0.75
C MET A 31 -4.79 -2.89 1.68
N LYS A 32 -5.14 -3.08 2.96
CA LYS A 32 -4.32 -3.83 3.91
C LYS A 32 -4.20 -5.30 3.52
N TYR A 33 -5.25 -5.88 3.00
CA TYR A 33 -5.21 -7.25 2.50
C TYR A 33 -4.25 -7.38 1.32
N VAL A 34 -4.29 -6.45 0.37
CA VAL A 34 -3.33 -6.41 -0.73
C VAL A 34 -1.91 -6.26 -0.21
N ASP A 35 -1.70 -5.45 0.82
CA ASP A 35 -0.39 -5.30 1.46
C ASP A 35 0.12 -6.63 2.02
N THR A 36 -0.75 -7.44 2.63
CA THR A 36 -0.35 -8.78 3.12
C THR A 36 0.05 -9.70 1.98
N ILE A 37 -0.60 -9.60 0.82
CA ILE A 37 -0.22 -10.38 -0.36
C ILE A 37 1.18 -9.95 -0.83
N ASN A 38 1.44 -8.66 -0.92
CA ASN A 38 2.76 -8.15 -1.32
C ASN A 38 3.85 -8.60 -0.34
N THR A 39 3.61 -8.47 0.96
CA THR A 39 4.61 -8.87 1.96
C THR A 39 4.86 -10.36 1.95
N SER A 40 3.84 -11.18 1.71
CA SER A 40 3.99 -12.64 1.64
C SER A 40 4.69 -13.13 0.37
N HIS A 41 4.88 -12.26 -0.61
CA HIS A 41 5.53 -12.59 -1.88
C HIS A 41 6.90 -11.92 -2.05
N GLY A 42 7.51 -11.46 -0.99
CA GLY A 42 8.86 -10.91 -1.00
C GLY A 42 8.99 -9.49 -0.48
N GLY A 43 7.90 -8.87 -0.06
CA GLY A 43 7.91 -7.50 0.46
C GLY A 43 8.05 -7.38 1.98
N GLU A 44 8.34 -8.45 2.69
CA GLU A 44 8.30 -8.50 4.17
C GLU A 44 9.35 -7.62 4.84
N GLU A 45 10.47 -7.36 4.20
CA GLU A 45 11.53 -6.51 4.76
C GLU A 45 11.42 -5.05 4.32
N THR A 46 10.38 -4.71 3.56
CA THR A 46 10.20 -3.35 3.10
C THR A 46 9.53 -2.49 4.16
N HIS A 47 9.80 -1.18 4.09
CA HIS A 47 9.35 -0.24 5.10
C HIS A 47 7.94 0.28 4.82
N MET A 48 7.12 0.36 5.89
CA MET A 48 5.83 1.03 5.86
C MET A 48 5.99 2.43 6.45
N TYR A 49 5.80 3.46 5.63
CA TYR A 49 5.78 4.84 6.10
C TYR A 49 4.34 5.22 6.43
N SER A 50 4.15 5.97 7.52
CA SER A 50 2.81 6.39 7.92
C SER A 50 2.85 7.78 8.56
N THR A 51 1.81 8.57 8.30
CA THR A 51 1.59 9.84 8.99
C THR A 51 0.82 9.68 10.29
N ALA A 52 0.25 8.50 10.52
CA ALA A 52 -0.54 8.22 11.73
C ALA A 52 0.33 8.29 12.99
N GLY A 53 -0.16 8.97 14.02
CA GLY A 53 0.52 9.08 15.32
C GLY A 53 1.78 9.91 15.31
N THR A 54 2.08 10.65 14.24
CA THR A 54 3.26 11.50 14.18
C THR A 54 2.97 12.88 14.77
N LYS A 55 4.04 13.53 15.28
CA LYS A 55 3.95 14.91 15.76
C LYS A 55 3.65 15.91 14.62
N PHE A 56 3.92 15.54 13.39
CA PHE A 56 3.68 16.41 12.23
C PHE A 56 2.20 16.70 12.04
N LYS A 57 1.30 15.76 12.38
CA LYS A 57 -0.14 15.99 12.31
C LYS A 57 -0.54 17.14 13.24
N THR A 58 -0.06 17.12 14.48
CA THR A 58 -0.32 18.18 15.45
C THR A 58 0.27 19.52 15.01
N LEU A 59 1.51 19.52 14.51
CA LEU A 59 2.17 20.73 14.01
C LEU A 59 1.40 21.34 12.84
N CYS A 60 0.91 20.52 11.92
CA CYS A 60 0.09 20.99 10.80
C CYS A 60 -1.19 21.65 11.30
N MET A 61 -1.89 21.02 12.25
CA MET A 61 -3.12 21.57 12.83
C MET A 61 -2.87 22.91 13.51
N GLN A 62 -1.77 23.05 14.27
CA GLN A 62 -1.39 24.28 14.94
C GLN A 62 -1.10 25.41 13.97
N ASN A 63 -0.71 25.10 12.73
CA ASN A 63 -0.41 26.05 11.68
C ASN A 63 -1.51 26.16 10.62
N LYS A 64 -2.72 25.69 10.94
CA LYS A 64 -3.90 25.72 10.05
C LYS A 64 -3.68 24.92 8.75
N LEU A 65 -2.85 23.91 8.80
CA LEU A 65 -2.60 22.97 7.71
C LEU A 65 -3.24 21.63 8.02
N LYS A 66 -3.64 20.90 6.99
CA LYS A 66 -4.16 19.53 7.13
C LYS A 66 -3.13 18.55 6.57
N LEU A 67 -2.65 17.64 7.42
CA LEU A 67 -1.83 16.53 6.98
C LEU A 67 -2.75 15.39 6.55
N LEU A 68 -2.56 14.86 5.35
CA LEU A 68 -3.32 13.71 4.87
C LEU A 68 -2.94 12.46 5.67
N ASP A 69 -3.97 11.70 6.08
CA ASP A 69 -3.75 10.41 6.72
C ASP A 69 -3.38 9.38 5.65
N ALA A 70 -2.16 8.88 5.73
CA ALA A 70 -1.66 7.95 4.73
C ALA A 70 -0.67 6.97 5.33
N SER A 71 -0.71 5.74 4.82
CA SER A 71 0.34 4.75 4.99
C SER A 71 0.80 4.32 3.61
N VAL A 72 2.11 4.21 3.41
CA VAL A 72 2.68 3.86 2.11
C VAL A 72 3.73 2.77 2.31
N ARG A 73 3.51 1.63 1.64
CA ARG A 73 4.55 0.60 1.55
C ARG A 73 5.43 0.91 0.35
N HIS A 74 6.70 1.15 0.59
CA HIS A 74 7.66 1.43 -0.47
C HIS A 74 8.47 0.18 -0.76
N LEU A 75 8.11 -0.56 -1.80
CA LEU A 75 8.86 -1.73 -2.24
C LEU A 75 10.15 -1.32 -2.97
N GLY A 76 10.11 -0.23 -3.72
CA GLY A 76 11.17 0.12 -4.64
C GLY A 76 11.07 -0.68 -5.95
N THR A 77 11.86 -0.29 -6.94
CA THR A 77 11.79 -0.88 -8.28
C THR A 77 12.13 -2.37 -8.27
N ASP A 78 13.19 -2.75 -7.57
CA ASP A 78 13.69 -4.14 -7.56
C ASP A 78 12.77 -5.09 -6.81
N ILE A 79 12.35 -4.72 -5.60
CA ILE A 79 11.48 -5.57 -4.78
C ILE A 79 10.08 -5.67 -5.40
N ASN A 80 9.58 -4.59 -6.00
CA ASN A 80 8.30 -4.64 -6.72
C ASN A 80 8.33 -5.68 -7.84
N TYR A 81 9.41 -5.74 -8.60
CA TYR A 81 9.58 -6.74 -9.64
C TYR A 81 9.57 -8.17 -9.06
N VAL A 82 10.30 -8.39 -7.96
CA VAL A 82 10.38 -9.69 -7.29
C VAL A 82 9.00 -10.13 -6.78
N VAL A 83 8.25 -9.23 -6.16
CA VAL A 83 6.90 -9.52 -5.66
C VAL A 83 5.97 -9.94 -6.79
N LEU A 84 5.97 -9.21 -7.88
CA LEU A 84 5.12 -9.53 -9.05
C LEU A 84 5.53 -10.83 -9.71
N GLU A 85 6.84 -11.11 -9.81
CA GLU A 85 7.34 -12.37 -10.34
C GLU A 85 6.91 -13.55 -9.46
N ASN A 86 7.01 -13.42 -8.15
CA ASN A 86 6.58 -14.46 -7.22
C ASN A 86 5.08 -14.73 -7.32
N MET A 87 4.26 -13.69 -7.45
CA MET A 87 2.82 -13.85 -7.67
C MET A 87 2.53 -14.55 -8.99
N TYR A 88 3.22 -14.16 -10.04
CA TYR A 88 3.07 -14.79 -11.36
C TYR A 88 3.39 -16.30 -11.30
N ASN A 89 4.49 -16.65 -10.64
CA ASN A 89 4.90 -18.04 -10.50
C ASN A 89 3.88 -18.87 -9.69
N GLU A 90 3.27 -18.28 -8.69
CA GLU A 90 2.22 -18.91 -7.92
C GLU A 90 0.97 -19.18 -8.77
N PHE A 91 0.53 -18.22 -9.57
CA PHE A 91 -0.58 -18.39 -10.50
C PHE A 91 -0.27 -19.45 -11.57
N ASP A 92 0.96 -19.47 -12.06
CA ASP A 92 1.38 -20.45 -13.07
C ASP A 92 1.30 -21.86 -12.52
N LYS A 93 1.68 -22.09 -11.25
CA LYS A 93 1.49 -23.37 -10.57
C LYS A 93 0.03 -23.76 -10.46
N MET A 94 -0.87 -22.81 -10.24
CA MET A 94 -2.31 -23.08 -10.12
C MET A 94 -2.91 -23.57 -11.43
N LYS A 95 -2.35 -23.19 -12.59
CA LYS A 95 -2.82 -23.66 -13.90
C LYS A 95 -2.59 -25.16 -14.11
N GLU A 96 -1.66 -25.75 -13.39
CA GLU A 96 -1.31 -27.16 -13.54
C GLU A 96 -2.20 -28.10 -12.72
N ILE A 97 -3.09 -27.50 -11.93
CA ILE A 97 -4.08 -28.24 -11.14
C ILE A 97 -5.42 -28.33 -11.93
#